data_2f36bb5aff2cdf465bbc57afc5471a69
#
_entry.id   2f36bb5aff2cdf465bbc57afc5471a69
#
_cell.length_a   1.000
_cell.length_b   1.000
_cell.length_c   1.000
_cell.angle_alpha   90.00
_cell.angle_beta   90.00
_cell.angle_gamma   90.00
#
_symmetry.space_group_name_H-M   'P 1'
#
loop_
_entity.id
_entity.type
_entity.pdbx_description
1 polymer ?
#
loop_
_entity_poly.entity_id
_entity_poly.type
_entity_poly.pdbx_seq_one_letter_code
_entity_poly.pdbx_strand_id
1 'polypeptide(L)'
;LEWAETAGGVTVRTARGAYTAGQLVICPGAWAPQLLADFGVPITIERQVLYWLAPVRGTSSFTDHPIFIDENDSGMQIYGFPAIDGPRGGVKVAFFRKGVECTPETIDRRVRPHEVREMRERVGQLLPALNGPCLHSATCMYSNTPDQHFVIARHPQCANVTIACGFSGHGFKFVPVVGEILADLAIDGATDHPISLFDPSRLVTT
;
A
#
# COMPACT_ATOMS: atom_id res chain seq x y z
N LEU A 1 15.99 -12.72 3.71
CA LEU A 1 15.04 -13.83 3.54
C LEU A 1 15.26 -14.41 2.17
N GLU A 2 15.35 -15.74 2.09
CA GLU A 2 15.49 -16.49 0.84
C GLU A 2 14.46 -17.62 0.84
N TRP A 3 14.00 -18.01 -0.34
CA TRP A 3 13.13 -19.17 -0.50
C TRP A 3 13.57 -19.98 -1.71
N ALA A 4 13.27 -21.26 -1.70
CA ALA A 4 13.56 -22.17 -2.80
C ALA A 4 12.53 -23.30 -2.86
N GLU A 5 12.20 -23.74 -4.07
CA GLU A 5 11.41 -24.94 -4.31
C GLU A 5 12.21 -26.19 -3.96
N THR A 6 11.51 -27.20 -3.46
CA THR A 6 12.06 -28.51 -3.11
C THR A 6 11.16 -29.61 -3.67
N ALA A 7 11.59 -30.84 -3.67
CA ALA A 7 10.83 -31.99 -4.22
C ALA A 7 9.44 -32.19 -3.58
N GLY A 8 9.17 -31.61 -2.42
CA GLY A 8 7.90 -31.76 -1.69
C GLY A 8 7.24 -30.46 -1.26
N GLY A 9 7.66 -29.32 -1.81
CA GLY A 9 7.13 -28.00 -1.41
C GLY A 9 8.16 -26.89 -1.51
N VAL A 10 8.22 -26.04 -0.50
CA VAL A 10 9.12 -24.88 -0.45
C VAL A 10 9.86 -24.82 0.87
N THR A 11 11.09 -24.34 0.82
CA THR A 11 11.88 -24.01 2.00
C THR A 11 12.14 -22.50 2.04
N VAL A 12 11.85 -21.88 3.19
CA VAL A 12 12.14 -20.47 3.48
C VAL A 12 13.27 -20.40 4.50
N ARG A 13 14.30 -19.63 4.21
CA ARG A 13 15.43 -19.35 5.11
C ARG A 13 15.36 -17.93 5.64
N THR A 14 15.45 -17.79 6.94
CA THR A 14 15.47 -16.52 7.64
C THR A 14 16.67 -16.45 8.58
N ALA A 15 16.93 -15.30 9.16
CA ALA A 15 17.93 -15.16 10.22
C ALA A 15 17.62 -16.02 11.47
N ARG A 16 16.38 -16.51 11.63
CA ARG A 16 15.93 -17.31 12.76
C ARG A 16 15.92 -18.81 12.49
N GLY A 17 16.11 -19.24 11.23
CA GLY A 17 16.11 -20.65 10.86
C GLY A 17 15.52 -20.93 9.50
N ALA A 18 15.44 -22.20 9.14
CA ALA A 18 14.82 -22.71 7.92
C ALA A 18 13.46 -23.36 8.24
N TYR A 19 12.49 -23.10 7.38
CA TYR A 19 11.12 -23.59 7.50
C TYR A 19 10.74 -24.27 6.18
N THR A 20 10.08 -25.42 6.26
CA THR A 20 9.62 -26.17 5.09
C THR A 20 8.09 -26.28 5.13
N ALA A 21 7.43 -26.06 4.00
CA ALA A 21 5.98 -26.16 3.86
C ALA A 21 5.61 -26.70 2.47
N GLY A 22 4.39 -27.23 2.33
CA GLY A 22 3.85 -27.64 1.04
C GLY A 22 3.53 -26.46 0.12
N GLN A 23 3.10 -25.34 0.70
CA GLN A 23 2.72 -24.13 -0.02
C GLN A 23 3.33 -22.91 0.67
N LEU A 24 3.61 -21.87 -0.12
CA LEU A 24 4.11 -20.57 0.34
C LEU A 24 3.28 -19.44 -0.25
N VAL A 25 2.78 -18.55 0.61
CA VAL A 25 2.17 -17.30 0.20
C VAL A 25 3.13 -16.16 0.49
N ILE A 26 3.47 -15.36 -0.54
CA ILE A 26 4.41 -14.24 -0.44
C ILE A 26 3.65 -12.92 -0.58
N CYS A 27 3.57 -12.16 0.50
CA CYS A 27 3.01 -10.81 0.54
C CYS A 27 4.12 -9.80 0.94
N PRO A 28 5.05 -9.47 0.03
CA PRO A 28 6.32 -8.84 0.39
C PRO A 28 6.22 -7.33 0.64
N GLY A 29 5.08 -6.70 0.31
CA GLY A 29 4.90 -5.25 0.48
C GLY A 29 5.97 -4.45 -0.26
N ALA A 30 6.68 -3.60 0.46
CA ALA A 30 7.74 -2.75 -0.12
C ALA A 30 9.03 -3.51 -0.47
N TRP A 31 9.18 -4.77 -0.05
CA TRP A 31 10.31 -5.64 -0.46
C TRP A 31 10.03 -6.44 -1.73
N ALA A 32 8.89 -6.20 -2.40
CA ALA A 32 8.54 -6.91 -3.62
C ALA A 32 9.62 -6.83 -4.72
N PRO A 33 10.26 -5.67 -5.01
CA PRO A 33 11.31 -5.60 -6.02
C PRO A 33 12.51 -6.50 -5.74
N GLN A 34 12.80 -6.77 -4.46
CA GLN A 34 13.94 -7.60 -4.05
C GLN A 34 13.59 -9.08 -3.98
N LEU A 35 12.42 -9.41 -3.41
CA LEU A 35 12.00 -10.79 -3.16
C LEU A 35 11.39 -11.47 -4.40
N LEU A 36 10.97 -10.69 -5.37
CA LEU A 36 10.31 -11.13 -6.60
C LEU A 36 11.04 -10.62 -7.85
N ALA A 37 12.36 -10.41 -7.76
CA ALA A 37 13.16 -9.91 -8.88
C ALA A 37 13.11 -10.85 -10.09
N ASP A 38 13.05 -12.15 -9.86
CA ASP A 38 12.91 -13.21 -10.86
C ASP A 38 11.51 -13.30 -11.48
N PHE A 39 10.53 -12.70 -10.82
CA PHE A 39 9.14 -12.64 -11.30
C PHE A 39 8.93 -11.61 -12.43
N GLY A 40 9.88 -10.69 -12.60
CA GLY A 40 9.90 -9.73 -13.71
C GLY A 40 8.82 -8.63 -13.66
N VAL A 41 8.07 -8.51 -12.56
CA VAL A 41 7.06 -7.45 -12.41
C VAL A 41 7.72 -6.14 -12.00
N PRO A 42 7.57 -5.06 -12.79
CA PRO A 42 8.13 -3.75 -12.46
C PRO A 42 7.32 -3.11 -11.33
N ILE A 43 7.87 -3.13 -10.12
CA ILE A 43 7.28 -2.51 -8.94
C ILE A 43 8.17 -1.38 -8.46
N THR A 44 7.59 -0.20 -8.34
CA THR A 44 8.25 0.99 -7.78
C THR A 44 7.78 1.23 -6.35
N ILE A 45 8.71 1.45 -5.45
CA ILE A 45 8.40 1.81 -4.06
C ILE A 45 8.48 3.32 -3.89
N GLU A 46 7.41 3.89 -3.35
CA GLU A 46 7.25 5.32 -3.23
C GLU A 46 6.97 5.73 -1.78
N ARG A 47 7.78 6.65 -1.25
CA ARG A 47 7.55 7.25 0.07
C ARG A 47 6.32 8.14 0.03
N GLN A 48 5.39 7.92 0.95
CA GLN A 48 4.20 8.74 1.16
C GLN A 48 4.23 9.37 2.55
N VAL A 49 3.56 10.52 2.70
CA VAL A 49 3.41 11.20 3.98
C VAL A 49 1.94 11.30 4.37
N LEU A 50 1.67 10.93 5.60
CA LEU A 50 0.37 11.01 6.23
C LEU A 50 0.38 12.13 7.26
N TYR A 51 -0.70 12.90 7.36
CA TYR A 51 -0.84 14.01 8.29
C TYR A 51 -2.13 13.87 9.08
N TRP A 52 -2.12 14.29 10.35
CA TRP A 52 -3.32 14.43 11.17
C TRP A 52 -3.47 15.91 11.52
N LEU A 53 -4.46 16.56 10.93
CA LEU A 53 -4.70 17.99 11.09
C LEU A 53 -5.82 18.22 12.10
N ALA A 54 -5.62 19.17 13.00
CA ALA A 54 -6.69 19.65 13.87
C ALA A 54 -7.64 20.57 13.09
N PRO A 55 -8.94 20.54 13.42
CA PRO A 55 -9.86 21.59 12.97
C PRO A 55 -9.44 22.98 13.50
N VAL A 56 -9.81 24.01 12.79
CA VAL A 56 -9.69 25.38 13.29
C VAL A 56 -10.58 25.55 14.51
N ARG A 57 -10.11 26.30 15.52
CA ARG A 57 -10.83 26.49 16.79
C ARG A 57 -12.25 27.04 16.53
N GLY A 58 -13.25 26.42 17.16
CA GLY A 58 -14.66 26.81 17.04
C GLY A 58 -15.40 26.21 15.84
N THR A 59 -14.75 25.32 15.09
CA THR A 59 -15.37 24.57 13.99
C THR A 59 -15.75 23.15 14.42
N SER A 60 -16.42 22.41 13.52
CA SER A 60 -16.76 21.00 13.72
C SER A 60 -15.55 20.15 14.12
N SER A 61 -15.77 19.11 14.92
CA SER A 61 -14.72 18.16 15.32
C SER A 61 -14.31 17.19 14.20
N PHE A 62 -15.05 17.12 13.11
CA PHE A 62 -14.88 16.17 12.02
C PHE A 62 -14.93 14.68 12.45
N THR A 63 -15.53 14.36 13.58
CA THR A 63 -15.68 12.95 14.02
C THR A 63 -16.67 12.19 13.17
N ASP A 64 -17.73 12.83 12.71
CA ASP A 64 -18.81 12.24 11.90
C ASP A 64 -18.70 12.63 10.40
N HIS A 65 -17.56 13.18 10.02
CA HIS A 65 -17.33 13.56 8.62
C HIS A 65 -17.14 12.32 7.74
N PRO A 66 -17.66 12.28 6.51
CA PRO A 66 -17.40 11.17 5.60
C PRO A 66 -15.92 11.12 5.20
N ILE A 67 -15.46 9.93 4.79
CA ILE A 67 -14.22 9.78 4.03
C ILE A 67 -14.36 10.57 2.73
N PHE A 68 -13.32 11.29 2.34
CA PHE A 68 -13.32 12.05 1.08
C PHE A 68 -12.09 11.77 0.24
N ILE A 69 -12.25 11.91 -1.06
CA ILE A 69 -11.18 12.04 -2.05
C ILE A 69 -11.52 13.29 -2.86
N ASP A 70 -10.53 14.16 -3.08
CA ASP A 70 -10.66 15.36 -3.89
C ASP A 70 -9.51 15.43 -4.89
N GLU A 71 -9.86 15.71 -6.13
CA GLU A 71 -8.92 15.91 -7.23
C GLU A 71 -9.04 17.34 -7.74
N ASN A 72 -7.91 18.03 -7.84
CA ASN A 72 -7.88 19.37 -8.40
C ASN A 72 -7.69 19.34 -9.93
N ASP A 73 -7.77 20.51 -10.57
CA ASP A 73 -7.66 20.66 -12.05
C ASP A 73 -6.34 20.12 -12.62
N SER A 74 -5.30 19.98 -11.81
CA SER A 74 -4.02 19.38 -12.23
C SER A 74 -3.96 17.87 -12.08
N GLY A 75 -5.04 17.21 -11.65
CA GLY A 75 -5.09 15.78 -11.37
C GLY A 75 -4.46 15.37 -10.03
N MET A 76 -4.07 16.33 -9.19
CA MET A 76 -3.52 16.04 -7.87
C MET A 76 -4.62 15.65 -6.90
N GLN A 77 -4.57 14.43 -6.41
CA GLN A 77 -5.54 13.89 -5.46
C GLN A 77 -5.06 14.01 -4.03
N ILE A 78 -6.00 14.35 -3.15
CA ILE A 78 -5.87 14.18 -1.70
C ILE A 78 -7.02 13.30 -1.20
N TYR A 79 -6.80 12.64 -0.09
CA TYR A 79 -7.84 11.91 0.61
C TYR A 79 -7.81 12.20 2.09
N GLY A 80 -8.94 12.01 2.77
CA GLY A 80 -9.02 12.16 4.21
C GLY A 80 -10.01 11.24 4.87
N PHE A 81 -9.73 10.96 6.15
CA PHE A 81 -10.56 10.17 7.06
C PHE A 81 -11.01 11.05 8.21
N PRO A 82 -12.22 10.85 8.74
CA PRO A 82 -12.69 11.58 9.91
C PRO A 82 -11.75 11.41 11.11
N ALA A 83 -11.95 12.23 12.13
CA ALA A 83 -11.20 12.14 13.40
C ALA A 83 -11.65 10.90 14.19
N ILE A 84 -11.29 9.69 13.74
CA ILE A 84 -11.73 8.41 14.31
C ILE A 84 -11.26 8.20 15.76
N ASP A 85 -10.12 8.81 16.14
CA ASP A 85 -9.59 8.80 17.50
C ASP A 85 -10.18 9.94 18.36
N GLY A 86 -11.32 10.48 17.95
CA GLY A 86 -12.02 11.57 18.60
C GLY A 86 -11.47 12.95 18.24
N PRO A 87 -12.06 14.03 18.80
CA PRO A 87 -11.79 15.41 18.40
C PRO A 87 -10.32 15.86 18.55
N ARG A 88 -9.56 15.17 19.41
CA ARG A 88 -8.13 15.45 19.64
C ARG A 88 -7.19 14.62 18.78
N GLY A 89 -7.69 13.58 18.11
CA GLY A 89 -6.90 12.72 17.24
C GLY A 89 -6.54 13.36 15.91
N GLY A 90 -7.32 14.34 15.48
CA GLY A 90 -7.17 15.01 14.20
C GLY A 90 -7.73 14.22 13.02
N VAL A 91 -7.94 14.92 11.93
CA VAL A 91 -8.38 14.35 10.64
C VAL A 91 -7.15 13.88 9.89
N LYS A 92 -7.11 12.60 9.55
CA LYS A 92 -6.03 12.04 8.73
C LYS A 92 -6.21 12.50 7.29
N VAL A 93 -5.16 13.10 6.71
CA VAL A 93 -5.13 13.51 5.30
C VAL A 93 -3.81 13.10 4.67
N ALA A 94 -3.82 12.87 3.37
CA ALA A 94 -2.60 12.63 2.62
C ALA A 94 -2.80 12.97 1.15
N PHE A 95 -1.70 13.27 0.44
CA PHE A 95 -1.68 13.19 -1.01
C PHE A 95 -1.76 11.73 -1.45
N PHE A 96 -2.43 11.49 -2.56
CA PHE A 96 -2.46 10.19 -3.18
C PHE A 96 -1.45 10.16 -4.34
N ARG A 97 -0.46 9.26 -4.26
CA ARG A 97 0.57 9.09 -5.28
C ARG A 97 1.42 10.34 -5.57
N LYS A 98 1.69 11.13 -4.55
CA LYS A 98 2.63 12.23 -4.62
C LYS A 98 3.80 11.95 -3.68
N GLY A 99 4.64 11.05 -4.05
CA GLY A 99 5.79 10.66 -3.25
C GLY A 99 7.09 10.69 -4.03
N VAL A 100 8.14 10.19 -3.40
CA VAL A 100 9.48 10.08 -3.96
C VAL A 100 9.87 8.62 -3.93
N GLU A 101 10.48 8.14 -5.01
CA GLU A 101 10.99 6.77 -5.05
C GLU A 101 11.98 6.51 -3.90
N CYS A 102 11.87 5.35 -3.32
CA CYS A 102 12.71 4.89 -2.24
C CYS A 102 12.78 3.36 -2.20
N THR A 103 13.52 2.84 -1.25
CA THR A 103 13.46 1.43 -0.83
C THR A 103 13.15 1.36 0.66
N PRO A 104 12.82 0.20 1.21
CA PRO A 104 12.67 0.04 2.66
C PRO A 104 13.90 0.50 3.46
N GLU A 105 15.10 0.40 2.86
CA GLU A 105 16.37 0.76 3.46
C GLU A 105 16.71 2.25 3.31
N THR A 106 16.26 2.90 2.22
CA THR A 106 16.63 4.28 1.88
C THR A 106 15.56 5.31 2.23
N ILE A 107 14.39 4.89 2.66
CA ILE A 107 13.28 5.81 2.97
C ILE A 107 13.68 6.85 4.02
N ASP A 108 13.54 8.14 3.71
CA ASP A 108 13.61 9.20 4.72
C ASP A 108 12.29 9.25 5.50
N ARG A 109 12.35 8.84 6.75
CA ARG A 109 11.17 8.83 7.64
C ARG A 109 10.89 10.17 8.31
N ARG A 110 11.71 11.19 8.06
CA ARG A 110 11.48 12.53 8.58
C ARG A 110 10.49 13.28 7.70
N VAL A 111 9.45 13.82 8.32
CA VAL A 111 8.52 14.73 7.66
C VAL A 111 9.05 16.15 7.81
N ARG A 112 9.18 16.86 6.69
CA ARG A 112 9.75 18.21 6.64
C ARG A 112 8.68 19.28 6.84
N PRO A 113 9.02 20.45 7.43
CA PRO A 113 8.06 21.53 7.63
C PRO A 113 7.38 22.02 6.34
N HIS A 114 8.06 21.99 5.20
CA HIS A 114 7.47 22.39 3.93
C HIS A 114 6.40 21.40 3.45
N GLU A 115 6.57 20.08 3.69
CA GLU A 115 5.58 19.06 3.34
C GLU A 115 4.28 19.27 4.14
N VAL A 116 4.40 19.63 5.44
CA VAL A 116 3.25 19.96 6.28
C VAL A 116 2.55 21.22 5.78
N ARG A 117 3.30 22.27 5.40
CA ARG A 117 2.71 23.50 4.86
C ARG A 117 1.96 23.22 3.57
N GLU A 118 2.56 22.51 2.64
CA GLU A 118 1.93 22.15 1.36
C GLU A 118 0.61 21.40 1.55
N MET A 119 0.59 20.41 2.45
CA MET A 119 -0.65 19.68 2.75
C MET A 119 -1.70 20.62 3.36
N ARG A 120 -1.32 21.47 4.31
CA ARG A 120 -2.24 22.42 4.93
C ARG A 120 -2.80 23.43 3.93
N GLU A 121 -1.98 23.93 3.03
CA GLU A 121 -2.41 24.85 1.96
C GLU A 121 -3.42 24.16 1.05
N ARG A 122 -3.15 22.92 0.63
CA ARG A 122 -4.06 22.15 -0.22
C ARG A 122 -5.39 21.82 0.46
N VAL A 123 -5.34 21.35 1.70
CA VAL A 123 -6.56 21.06 2.48
C VAL A 123 -7.32 22.35 2.80
N GLY A 124 -6.62 23.44 3.11
CA GLY A 124 -7.24 24.73 3.41
C GLY A 124 -8.03 25.34 2.25
N GLN A 125 -7.67 25.02 1.02
CA GLN A 125 -8.46 25.41 -0.18
C GLN A 125 -9.78 24.63 -0.27
N LEU A 126 -9.77 23.34 0.07
CA LEU A 126 -10.96 22.49 0.02
C LEU A 126 -11.82 22.61 1.28
N LEU A 127 -11.19 22.52 2.43
CA LEU A 127 -11.82 22.48 3.75
C LEU A 127 -11.16 23.51 4.69
N PRO A 128 -11.49 24.81 4.57
CA PRO A 128 -10.88 25.86 5.39
C PRO A 128 -10.96 25.61 6.90
N ALA A 129 -12.04 24.95 7.35
CA ALA A 129 -12.24 24.56 8.74
C ALA A 129 -11.24 23.52 9.24
N LEU A 130 -10.53 22.84 8.36
CA LEU A 130 -9.51 21.82 8.69
C LEU A 130 -8.07 22.36 8.61
N ASN A 131 -7.87 23.64 8.37
CA ASN A 131 -6.53 24.24 8.25
C ASN A 131 -5.89 24.59 9.61
N GLY A 132 -6.14 23.78 10.64
CA GLY A 132 -5.51 23.91 11.95
C GLY A 132 -4.08 23.33 12.01
N PRO A 133 -3.47 23.23 13.18
CA PRO A 133 -2.12 22.68 13.33
C PRO A 133 -2.06 21.20 12.96
N CYS A 134 -0.91 20.78 12.44
CA CYS A 134 -0.60 19.36 12.28
C CYS A 134 -0.25 18.77 13.65
N LEU A 135 -1.06 17.82 14.11
CA LEU A 135 -0.91 17.16 15.41
C LEU A 135 0.11 16.03 15.36
N HIS A 136 0.11 15.31 14.23
CA HIS A 136 0.97 14.17 13.99
C HIS A 136 1.26 14.03 12.49
N SER A 137 2.40 13.44 12.17
CA SER A 137 2.74 13.06 10.80
C SER A 137 3.57 11.78 10.80
N ALA A 138 3.40 10.97 9.77
CA ALA A 138 4.12 9.72 9.59
C ALA A 138 4.42 9.46 8.11
N THR A 139 5.40 8.63 7.85
CA THR A 139 5.69 8.17 6.49
C THR A 139 5.26 6.71 6.31
N CYS A 140 4.83 6.38 5.12
CA CYS A 140 4.59 5.01 4.69
C CYS A 140 5.20 4.79 3.29
N MET A 141 5.05 3.59 2.77
CA MET A 141 5.49 3.24 1.41
C MET A 141 4.31 2.70 0.62
N TYR A 142 4.18 3.16 -0.63
CA TYR A 142 3.35 2.49 -1.62
C TYR A 142 4.22 1.57 -2.46
N SER A 143 3.66 0.45 -2.85
CA SER A 143 4.25 -0.52 -3.76
C SER A 143 3.42 -0.47 -5.05
N ASN A 144 3.92 0.29 -6.03
CA ASN A 144 3.17 0.67 -7.22
C ASN A 144 3.53 -0.22 -8.41
N THR A 145 2.52 -0.74 -9.09
CA THR A 145 2.65 -1.28 -10.45
C THR A 145 2.47 -0.15 -11.47
N PRO A 146 2.97 -0.29 -12.72
CA PRO A 146 2.82 0.74 -13.75
C PRO A 146 1.38 1.09 -14.07
N ASP A 147 0.49 0.11 -14.08
CA ASP A 147 -0.94 0.25 -14.35
C ASP A 147 -1.79 0.42 -13.09
N GLN A 148 -1.14 0.39 -11.91
CA GLN A 148 -1.78 0.58 -10.61
C GLN A 148 -2.76 -0.54 -10.19
N HIS A 149 -2.88 -1.61 -10.95
CA HIS A 149 -3.62 -2.80 -10.55
C HIS A 149 -2.74 -3.74 -9.71
N PHE A 150 -3.39 -4.51 -8.84
CA PHE A 150 -2.70 -5.48 -7.98
C PHE A 150 -2.03 -6.58 -8.79
N VAL A 151 -1.09 -7.27 -8.19
CA VAL A 151 -0.57 -8.54 -8.68
C VAL A 151 -1.00 -9.62 -7.69
N ILE A 152 -1.84 -10.54 -8.14
CA ILE A 152 -2.31 -11.69 -7.35
C ILE A 152 -2.30 -12.89 -8.30
N ALA A 153 -1.36 -13.80 -8.10
CA ALA A 153 -1.18 -14.96 -8.97
C ALA A 153 -0.38 -16.06 -8.29
N ARG A 154 -0.40 -17.25 -8.90
CA ARG A 154 0.61 -18.27 -8.63
C ARG A 154 1.93 -17.88 -9.30
N HIS A 155 3.04 -18.24 -8.70
CA HIS A 155 4.37 -17.99 -9.28
C HIS A 155 4.50 -18.78 -10.60
N PRO A 156 4.93 -18.14 -11.72
CA PRO A 156 4.89 -18.78 -13.04
C PRO A 156 5.79 -20.01 -13.17
N GLN A 157 6.83 -20.10 -12.36
CA GLN A 157 7.80 -21.20 -12.39
C GLN A 157 7.70 -22.12 -11.16
N CYS A 158 6.90 -21.78 -10.15
CA CYS A 158 6.84 -22.47 -8.88
C CYS A 158 5.38 -22.68 -8.46
N ALA A 159 4.83 -23.86 -8.78
CA ALA A 159 3.42 -24.16 -8.53
C ALA A 159 3.01 -24.09 -7.05
N ASN A 160 3.97 -24.23 -6.14
CA ASN A 160 3.74 -24.18 -4.70
C ASN A 160 3.88 -22.78 -4.09
N VAL A 161 3.99 -21.74 -4.92
CA VAL A 161 4.13 -20.35 -4.46
C VAL A 161 3.03 -19.48 -5.02
N THR A 162 2.35 -18.75 -4.14
CA THR A 162 1.31 -17.76 -4.47
C THR A 162 1.78 -16.38 -4.01
N ILE A 163 1.51 -15.36 -4.80
CA ILE A 163 2.02 -14.01 -4.60
C ILE A 163 0.87 -13.00 -4.56
N ALA A 164 0.98 -12.03 -3.64
CA ALA A 164 0.15 -10.81 -3.66
C ALA A 164 1.02 -9.58 -3.37
N CYS A 165 1.11 -8.67 -4.32
CA CYS A 165 1.91 -7.45 -4.20
C CYS A 165 1.38 -6.32 -5.10
N GLY A 166 2.07 -5.17 -5.12
CA GLY A 166 1.73 -4.08 -6.01
C GLY A 166 0.37 -3.46 -5.75
N PHE A 167 -0.03 -3.30 -4.49
CA PHE A 167 -1.37 -2.79 -4.13
C PHE A 167 -1.55 -1.29 -4.36
N SER A 168 -0.54 -0.58 -4.84
CA SER A 168 -0.59 0.77 -5.40
C SER A 168 -1.33 1.80 -4.52
N GLY A 169 -1.20 1.66 -3.18
CA GLY A 169 -1.75 2.59 -2.20
C GLY A 169 -3.25 2.44 -1.91
N HIS A 170 -3.95 1.45 -2.46
CA HIS A 170 -5.39 1.30 -2.24
C HIS A 170 -5.85 -0.13 -1.89
N GLY A 171 -4.92 -1.02 -1.49
CA GLY A 171 -5.21 -2.43 -1.22
C GLY A 171 -5.88 -2.73 0.12
N PHE A 172 -5.76 -1.87 1.12
CA PHE A 172 -6.18 -2.20 2.48
C PHE A 172 -7.65 -2.63 2.59
N LYS A 173 -8.56 -1.97 1.90
CA LYS A 173 -9.99 -2.30 1.88
C LYS A 173 -10.31 -3.68 1.26
N PHE A 174 -9.37 -4.26 0.52
CA PHE A 174 -9.52 -5.57 -0.13
C PHE A 174 -8.89 -6.73 0.66
N VAL A 175 -8.27 -6.47 1.82
CA VAL A 175 -7.56 -7.50 2.61
C VAL A 175 -8.40 -8.76 2.85
N PRO A 176 -9.71 -8.69 3.22
CA PRO A 176 -10.49 -9.91 3.43
C PRO A 176 -10.63 -10.77 2.17
N VAL A 177 -11.03 -10.17 1.05
CA VAL A 177 -11.21 -10.92 -0.21
C VAL A 177 -9.87 -11.37 -0.80
N VAL A 178 -8.80 -10.58 -0.66
CA VAL A 178 -7.47 -11.01 -1.08
C VAL A 178 -6.99 -12.21 -0.24
N GLY A 179 -7.28 -12.21 1.06
CA GLY A 179 -6.98 -13.35 1.93
C GLY A 179 -7.71 -14.63 1.50
N GLU A 180 -8.98 -14.53 1.12
CA GLU A 180 -9.77 -15.63 0.57
C GLU A 180 -9.16 -16.14 -0.74
N ILE A 181 -8.91 -15.26 -1.71
CA ILE A 181 -8.27 -15.61 -2.99
C ILE A 181 -6.92 -16.33 -2.78
N LEU A 182 -6.09 -15.83 -1.86
CA LEU A 182 -4.79 -16.44 -1.59
C LEU A 182 -4.91 -17.80 -0.94
N ALA A 183 -5.90 -18.01 -0.09
CA ALA A 183 -6.20 -19.31 0.50
C ALA A 183 -6.64 -20.32 -0.58
N ASP A 184 -7.59 -19.94 -1.44
CA ASP A 184 -8.05 -20.76 -2.57
C ASP A 184 -6.89 -21.15 -3.48
N LEU A 185 -6.08 -20.18 -3.90
CA LEU A 185 -4.92 -20.43 -4.78
C LEU A 185 -3.88 -21.35 -4.12
N ALA A 186 -3.67 -21.24 -2.82
CA ALA A 186 -2.70 -22.07 -2.10
C ALA A 186 -3.23 -23.46 -1.81
N ILE A 187 -4.52 -23.65 -1.57
CA ILE A 187 -5.12 -24.93 -1.18
C ILE A 187 -5.57 -25.70 -2.42
N ASP A 188 -6.36 -25.04 -3.28
CA ASP A 188 -7.06 -25.65 -4.41
C ASP A 188 -6.38 -25.37 -5.76
N GLY A 189 -5.44 -24.44 -5.79
CA GLY A 189 -4.73 -24.00 -7.00
C GLY A 189 -5.54 -23.12 -7.94
N ALA A 190 -6.79 -22.79 -7.58
CA ALA A 190 -7.71 -21.95 -8.35
C ALA A 190 -8.65 -21.22 -7.39
N THR A 191 -9.28 -20.14 -7.85
CA THR A 191 -10.33 -19.39 -7.13
C THR A 191 -11.46 -19.04 -8.08
N ASP A 192 -12.66 -18.93 -7.56
CA ASP A 192 -13.84 -18.46 -8.31
C ASP A 192 -13.90 -16.94 -8.47
N HIS A 193 -13.04 -16.22 -7.77
CA HIS A 193 -12.93 -14.77 -7.92
C HIS A 193 -12.35 -14.37 -9.28
N PRO A 194 -12.83 -13.30 -9.93
CA PRO A 194 -12.35 -12.84 -11.24
C PRO A 194 -11.01 -12.09 -11.10
N ILE A 195 -9.90 -12.83 -10.97
CA ILE A 195 -8.56 -12.28 -10.75
C ILE A 195 -7.72 -12.08 -12.02
N SER A 196 -8.28 -12.31 -13.21
CA SER A 196 -7.54 -12.21 -14.48
C SER A 196 -6.87 -10.85 -14.69
N LEU A 197 -7.50 -9.77 -14.19
CA LEU A 197 -6.92 -8.42 -14.20
C LEU A 197 -5.60 -8.33 -13.40
N PHE A 198 -5.40 -9.22 -12.42
CA PHE A 198 -4.25 -9.19 -11.52
C PHE A 198 -3.13 -10.13 -11.94
N ASP A 199 -3.28 -10.78 -13.10
CA ASP A 199 -2.23 -11.62 -13.66
C ASP A 199 -0.99 -10.76 -14.03
N PRO A 200 0.21 -11.14 -13.57
CA PRO A 200 1.44 -10.38 -13.84
C PRO A 200 1.86 -10.35 -15.30
N SER A 201 1.42 -11.29 -16.12
CA SER A 201 1.76 -11.35 -17.55
C SER A 201 1.38 -10.06 -18.32
N ARG A 202 0.38 -9.32 -17.83
CA ARG A 202 -0.01 -8.03 -18.39
C ARG A 202 1.07 -6.93 -18.29
N LEU A 203 2.04 -7.11 -17.38
CA LEU A 203 3.11 -6.14 -17.08
C LEU A 203 4.46 -6.56 -17.67
N VAL A 204 4.58 -7.81 -18.12
CA VAL A 204 5.81 -8.33 -18.74
C VAL A 204 5.72 -8.08 -20.23
N THR A 205 6.49 -7.11 -20.71
CA THR A 205 6.65 -6.90 -22.17
C THR A 205 7.52 -8.03 -22.73
N THR A 206 6.96 -8.83 -23.61
CA THR A 206 7.70 -9.83 -24.42
C THR A 206 8.69 -9.16 -25.35
#